data_84fb047251672db291e3c008f82c8465
#
_entry.id   84fb047251672db291e3c008f82c8465
#
_cell.length_a   1.000
_cell.length_b   1.000
_cell.length_c   1.000
_cell.angle_alpha   90.00
_cell.angle_beta   90.00
_cell.angle_gamma   90.00
#
_symmetry.space_group_name_H-M   'P 1'
#
loop_
_entity.id
_entity.type
_entity.pdbx_description
1 polymer ?
#
loop_
_entity_poly.entity_id
_entity_poly.type
_entity_poly.pdbx_seq_one_letter_code
_entity_poly.pdbx_strand_id
1 'polypeptide(L)'
;LSTTKLLVVAGGGGGGRDGAGGGGAGGLIYNASYSLSDNSYSITVGAGGSKATNVPGQASNGQNSTFGNQTAIGGGGGGSKQSHGRTGGSGGGYGHARGSPSPGAGTLGQGHSGGNSGYNAYGGSGGGGAGGAGNGPSGRNGGAGGVGLQYDISGSNQWYAAGGGGGTYAGTGGAGGSGIGGQGGSNSGQRSGGNGTAHTGSGGGANGWNGGSSAGNGGSGIVILNYSANNNVSAGLTLNTGSGQVNLQSTVSDLTSLTVNTTNNSSVVTGVISGDTALTKAGSGKLTTSANNTYTGGTTVSAGTLFGGEASRSNDVFGTGSISVASGATLWVDRSDDGALTNALTLNGGTLRGTNGFGQYWDGNITLGAHSTIKAANNFYIDGVISGSSKNLTKTGTGTVILRGTNTYSGTTTVSAGTLNIGGSGSLGSGT
;
A
#
# COMPACT_ATOMS: atom_id res chain seq x y z
N LEU A 1 -22.64 10.38 17.10
CA LEU A 1 -22.27 9.17 16.34
C LEU A 1 -21.07 9.52 15.51
N SER A 2 -19.88 9.07 15.89
CA SER A 2 -18.71 9.21 15.06
C SER A 2 -18.85 8.28 13.84
N THR A 3 -18.61 8.82 12.66
CA THR A 3 -18.82 8.11 11.41
C THR A 3 -17.48 7.64 10.87
N THR A 4 -17.32 6.32 10.80
CA THR A 4 -16.21 5.74 10.05
C THR A 4 -16.43 5.97 8.56
N LYS A 5 -15.47 6.60 7.87
CA LYS A 5 -15.51 6.76 6.42
C LYS A 5 -14.77 5.61 5.74
N LEU A 6 -15.35 5.04 4.71
CA LEU A 6 -14.75 3.97 3.91
C LEU A 6 -14.66 4.39 2.45
N LEU A 7 -13.48 4.24 1.85
CA LEU A 7 -13.25 4.34 0.42
C LEU A 7 -12.65 3.03 -0.11
N VAL A 8 -13.30 2.43 -1.10
CA VAL A 8 -12.81 1.24 -1.81
C VAL A 8 -12.67 1.58 -3.28
N VAL A 9 -11.46 1.52 -3.81
CA VAL A 9 -11.17 1.78 -5.23
C VAL A 9 -10.48 0.56 -5.81
N ALA A 10 -11.03 0.01 -6.88
CA ALA A 10 -10.46 -1.14 -7.61
C ALA A 10 -9.25 -0.73 -8.48
N GLY A 11 -8.51 -1.70 -9.00
CA GLY A 11 -7.47 -1.45 -9.98
C GLY A 11 -8.03 -0.92 -11.31
N GLY A 12 -7.36 0.05 -11.94
CA GLY A 12 -7.69 0.56 -13.26
C GLY A 12 -7.33 -0.41 -14.39
N GLY A 13 -7.99 -0.34 -15.52
CA GLY A 13 -7.69 -1.14 -16.72
C GLY A 13 -6.42 -0.66 -17.44
N GLY A 14 -5.75 -1.55 -18.16
CA GLY A 14 -4.61 -1.18 -19.01
C GLY A 14 -5.04 -0.44 -20.29
N GLY A 15 -4.12 0.30 -20.91
CA GLY A 15 -4.29 0.98 -22.19
C GLY A 15 -4.14 0.04 -23.39
N GLY A 16 -4.88 0.30 -24.48
CA GLY A 16 -4.84 -0.42 -25.74
C GLY A 16 -3.61 -0.07 -26.57
N ARG A 17 -3.39 -0.83 -27.66
CA ARG A 17 -2.23 -0.69 -28.57
C ARG A 17 -2.64 -0.23 -29.96
N ASP A 18 -1.86 0.68 -30.56
CA ASP A 18 -1.93 1.12 -31.96
C ASP A 18 -3.11 2.08 -32.24
N GLY A 19 -2.97 3.38 -31.91
CA GLY A 19 -4.02 4.39 -32.02
C GLY A 19 -5.26 4.02 -31.20
N ALA A 20 -5.06 3.54 -30.02
CA ALA A 20 -5.96 2.70 -29.25
C ALA A 20 -6.75 3.46 -28.16
N GLY A 21 -7.68 2.76 -27.52
CA GLY A 21 -8.45 3.29 -26.41
C GLY A 21 -7.70 3.27 -25.07
N GLY A 22 -7.92 4.29 -24.25
CA GLY A 22 -7.42 4.33 -22.87
C GLY A 22 -8.14 3.33 -21.97
N GLY A 23 -7.47 2.86 -20.92
CA GLY A 23 -8.08 2.02 -19.88
C GLY A 23 -9.09 2.80 -19.04
N GLY A 24 -10.18 2.15 -18.64
CA GLY A 24 -11.15 2.68 -17.68
C GLY A 24 -10.59 2.66 -16.26
N ALA A 25 -11.05 3.55 -15.42
CA ALA A 25 -10.74 3.52 -13.99
C ALA A 25 -11.37 2.32 -13.29
N GLY A 26 -10.78 1.89 -12.18
CA GLY A 26 -11.42 1.00 -11.23
C GLY A 26 -12.70 1.62 -10.67
N GLY A 27 -13.67 0.79 -10.35
CA GLY A 27 -14.88 1.21 -9.65
C GLY A 27 -14.52 1.85 -8.30
N LEU A 28 -15.35 2.79 -7.87
CA LEU A 28 -15.17 3.50 -6.63
C LEU A 28 -16.43 3.41 -5.78
N ILE A 29 -16.26 3.02 -4.52
CA ILE A 29 -17.31 3.02 -3.49
C ILE A 29 -16.83 3.94 -2.37
N TYR A 30 -17.63 4.94 -2.02
CA TYR A 30 -17.41 5.81 -0.86
C TYR A 30 -18.62 5.75 0.06
N ASN A 31 -18.38 5.52 1.34
CA ASN A 31 -19.39 5.57 2.38
C ASN A 31 -18.89 6.48 3.52
N ALA A 32 -19.57 7.61 3.69
CA ALA A 32 -19.24 8.60 4.72
C ALA A 32 -19.64 8.20 6.14
N SER A 33 -20.42 7.13 6.28
CA SER A 33 -21.00 6.68 7.56
C SER A 33 -21.03 5.15 7.62
N TYR A 34 -19.88 4.51 7.31
CA TYR A 34 -19.76 3.06 7.33
C TYR A 34 -19.80 2.53 8.77
N SER A 35 -20.68 1.59 9.03
CA SER A 35 -20.77 0.93 10.35
C SER A 35 -19.86 -0.29 10.38
N LEU A 36 -18.93 -0.33 11.30
CA LEU A 36 -18.15 -1.51 11.61
C LEU A 36 -18.96 -2.38 12.55
N SER A 37 -19.42 -3.56 12.08
CA SER A 37 -20.26 -4.51 12.84
C SER A 37 -19.54 -5.82 13.15
N ASP A 38 -18.51 -6.14 12.38
CA ASP A 38 -17.79 -7.41 12.49
C ASP A 38 -16.43 -7.22 13.16
N ASN A 39 -15.95 -8.26 13.82
CA ASN A 39 -14.64 -8.27 14.47
C ASN A 39 -13.48 -8.50 13.49
N SER A 40 -13.77 -8.88 12.24
CA SER A 40 -12.77 -9.18 11.22
C SER A 40 -13.29 -8.82 9.82
N TYR A 41 -12.47 -8.14 9.03
CA TYR A 41 -12.75 -7.77 7.65
C TYR A 41 -11.69 -8.31 6.72
N SER A 42 -12.11 -9.07 5.71
CA SER A 42 -11.22 -9.41 4.60
C SER A 42 -11.08 -8.21 3.67
N ILE A 43 -9.83 -7.86 3.34
CA ILE A 43 -9.52 -6.75 2.44
C ILE A 43 -8.70 -7.28 1.28
N THR A 44 -9.12 -6.95 0.06
CA THR A 44 -8.32 -7.16 -1.14
C THR A 44 -8.16 -5.84 -1.86
N VAL A 45 -6.95 -5.51 -2.29
CA VAL A 45 -6.68 -4.35 -3.13
C VAL A 45 -6.31 -4.83 -4.52
N GLY A 46 -7.13 -4.45 -5.51
CA GLY A 46 -6.99 -4.88 -6.89
C GLY A 46 -5.74 -4.32 -7.55
N ALA A 47 -4.99 -5.17 -8.23
CA ALA A 47 -3.90 -4.74 -9.11
C ALA A 47 -4.44 -4.04 -10.36
N GLY A 48 -3.66 -3.12 -10.93
CA GLY A 48 -3.96 -2.54 -12.24
C GLY A 48 -3.86 -3.56 -13.36
N GLY A 49 -4.69 -3.40 -14.38
CA GLY A 49 -4.68 -4.23 -15.59
C GLY A 49 -3.44 -4.01 -16.44
N SER A 50 -2.95 -5.07 -17.06
CA SER A 50 -1.83 -5.00 -17.98
C SER A 50 -2.24 -4.34 -19.30
N LYS A 51 -1.32 -3.56 -19.86
CA LYS A 51 -1.44 -2.99 -21.22
C LYS A 51 -1.64 -4.05 -22.29
N ALA A 52 -2.25 -3.70 -23.41
CA ALA A 52 -2.36 -4.59 -24.56
C ALA A 52 -1.01 -4.86 -25.21
N THR A 53 -0.76 -6.12 -25.59
CA THR A 53 0.44 -6.57 -26.32
C THR A 53 0.14 -6.88 -27.78
N ASN A 54 -1.11 -7.16 -28.14
CA ASN A 54 -1.54 -7.62 -29.46
C ASN A 54 -2.45 -6.62 -30.17
N VAL A 55 -2.49 -6.72 -31.51
CA VAL A 55 -3.37 -5.98 -32.42
C VAL A 55 -3.87 -6.95 -33.49
N PRO A 56 -5.21 -7.11 -33.67
CA PRO A 56 -6.27 -6.59 -32.79
C PRO A 56 -6.23 -7.25 -31.42
N GLY A 57 -6.86 -6.61 -30.42
CA GLY A 57 -6.92 -7.14 -29.05
C GLY A 57 -7.42 -6.12 -28.04
N GLN A 58 -7.35 -6.46 -26.79
CA GLN A 58 -7.77 -5.60 -25.68
C GLN A 58 -6.75 -5.70 -24.56
N ALA A 59 -6.54 -4.63 -23.84
CA ALA A 59 -5.80 -4.65 -22.58
C ALA A 59 -6.57 -5.42 -21.49
N SER A 60 -5.89 -5.82 -20.45
CA SER A 60 -6.53 -6.51 -19.32
C SER A 60 -7.34 -5.53 -18.46
N ASN A 61 -8.45 -6.03 -17.92
CA ASN A 61 -9.14 -5.32 -16.84
C ASN A 61 -8.26 -5.25 -15.60
N GLY A 62 -8.47 -4.22 -14.78
CA GLY A 62 -8.00 -4.20 -13.41
C GLY A 62 -8.67 -5.29 -12.56
N GLN A 63 -8.12 -5.55 -11.39
CA GLN A 63 -8.69 -6.48 -10.42
C GLN A 63 -9.62 -5.75 -9.45
N ASN A 64 -10.59 -6.47 -8.88
CA ASN A 64 -11.52 -5.94 -7.89
C ASN A 64 -10.79 -5.61 -6.59
N SER A 65 -11.28 -4.57 -5.89
CA SER A 65 -10.94 -4.34 -4.49
C SER A 65 -12.14 -4.64 -3.59
N THR A 66 -11.90 -5.21 -2.42
CA THR A 66 -12.96 -5.55 -1.47
C THR A 66 -12.64 -5.02 -0.07
N PHE A 67 -13.69 -4.70 0.69
CA PHE A 67 -13.67 -4.51 2.13
C PHE A 67 -14.91 -5.16 2.73
N GLY A 68 -14.75 -6.28 3.42
CA GLY A 68 -15.89 -7.07 3.89
C GLY A 68 -16.81 -7.45 2.72
N ASN A 69 -18.06 -7.01 2.78
CA ASN A 69 -19.08 -7.23 1.75
C ASN A 69 -19.09 -6.17 0.62
N GLN A 70 -18.28 -5.13 0.71
CA GLN A 70 -18.17 -4.12 -0.33
C GLN A 70 -17.21 -4.59 -1.42
N THR A 71 -17.62 -4.51 -2.70
CA THR A 71 -16.77 -4.88 -3.83
C THR A 71 -16.77 -3.79 -4.88
N ALA A 72 -15.63 -3.13 -5.06
CA ALA A 72 -15.38 -2.26 -6.19
C ALA A 72 -14.85 -3.11 -7.37
N ILE A 73 -15.41 -2.91 -8.54
CA ILE A 73 -15.13 -3.70 -9.75
C ILE A 73 -13.90 -3.13 -10.47
N GLY A 74 -13.01 -3.99 -10.95
CA GLY A 74 -11.84 -3.58 -11.73
C GLY A 74 -12.20 -2.79 -12.99
N GLY A 75 -11.40 -1.80 -13.36
CA GLY A 75 -11.59 -0.98 -14.54
C GLY A 75 -11.45 -1.76 -15.85
N GLY A 76 -12.20 -1.39 -16.88
CA GLY A 76 -12.17 -2.04 -18.18
C GLY A 76 -10.90 -1.73 -18.98
N GLY A 77 -10.30 -2.74 -19.59
CA GLY A 77 -9.15 -2.56 -20.48
C GLY A 77 -9.51 -1.80 -21.78
N GLY A 78 -8.61 -0.96 -22.26
CA GLY A 78 -8.74 -0.26 -23.54
C GLY A 78 -8.65 -1.22 -24.74
N GLY A 79 -9.45 -0.96 -25.78
CA GLY A 79 -9.37 -1.68 -27.05
C GLY A 79 -8.15 -1.25 -27.85
N SER A 80 -7.40 -2.20 -28.40
CA SER A 80 -6.41 -1.93 -29.44
C SER A 80 -7.11 -1.52 -30.72
N LYS A 81 -6.35 -1.13 -31.75
CA LYS A 81 -6.91 -0.84 -33.09
C LYS A 81 -7.99 -1.84 -33.49
N GLN A 82 -9.15 -1.34 -33.95
CA GLN A 82 -10.32 -2.11 -34.39
C GLN A 82 -10.97 -2.97 -33.29
N SER A 83 -10.74 -2.66 -32.03
CA SER A 83 -11.29 -3.42 -30.93
C SER A 83 -12.13 -2.53 -30.00
N HIS A 84 -13.18 -3.14 -29.43
CA HIS A 84 -14.02 -2.52 -28.43
C HIS A 84 -13.24 -2.31 -27.12
N GLY A 85 -13.67 -1.34 -26.32
CA GLY A 85 -13.27 -1.24 -24.92
C GLY A 85 -13.95 -2.33 -24.09
N ARG A 86 -13.32 -2.79 -23.00
CA ARG A 86 -13.90 -3.74 -22.05
C ARG A 86 -14.79 -3.03 -21.04
N THR A 87 -15.82 -3.72 -20.59
CA THR A 87 -16.64 -3.30 -19.43
C THR A 87 -15.82 -3.44 -18.14
N GLY A 88 -16.14 -2.63 -17.14
CA GLY A 88 -15.47 -2.66 -15.84
C GLY A 88 -16.17 -1.76 -14.83
N GLY A 89 -15.51 -1.45 -13.72
CA GLY A 89 -15.94 -0.41 -12.78
C GLY A 89 -16.20 0.89 -13.53
N SER A 90 -15.21 1.38 -14.27
CA SER A 90 -15.41 2.27 -15.41
C SER A 90 -14.96 1.56 -16.69
N GLY A 91 -15.62 1.85 -17.81
CA GLY A 91 -15.36 1.19 -19.08
C GLY A 91 -14.10 1.68 -19.79
N GLY A 92 -13.40 0.77 -20.51
CA GLY A 92 -12.29 1.14 -21.38
C GLY A 92 -12.74 1.87 -22.65
N GLY A 93 -11.87 2.70 -23.21
CA GLY A 93 -12.04 3.32 -24.51
C GLY A 93 -11.87 2.30 -25.63
N TYR A 94 -12.42 2.59 -26.83
CA TYR A 94 -12.20 1.78 -28.02
C TYR A 94 -11.02 2.29 -28.85
N GLY A 95 -10.46 1.40 -29.68
CA GLY A 95 -9.37 1.74 -30.59
C GLY A 95 -9.86 2.33 -31.91
N HIS A 96 -9.00 3.13 -32.55
CA HIS A 96 -9.21 3.65 -33.92
C HIS A 96 -9.64 2.55 -34.89
N ALA A 97 -10.69 2.77 -35.65
CA ALA A 97 -11.16 1.81 -36.66
C ALA A 97 -12.00 2.45 -37.79
N ARG A 98 -11.95 1.78 -38.96
CA ARG A 98 -13.02 1.83 -39.93
C ARG A 98 -14.06 0.78 -39.49
N GLY A 99 -15.15 1.20 -38.93
CA GLY A 99 -16.17 0.34 -38.31
C GLY A 99 -16.82 1.08 -37.15
N SER A 100 -17.65 0.40 -36.38
CA SER A 100 -18.32 0.99 -35.22
C SER A 100 -17.90 0.30 -33.92
N PRO A 101 -16.62 0.40 -33.50
CA PRO A 101 -16.25 -0.11 -32.21
C PRO A 101 -16.95 0.70 -31.13
N SER A 102 -17.32 0.04 -30.04
CA SER A 102 -17.99 0.66 -28.90
C SER A 102 -17.07 0.74 -27.68
N PRO A 103 -17.21 1.77 -26.86
CA PRO A 103 -16.55 1.80 -25.58
C PRO A 103 -17.12 0.74 -24.66
N GLY A 104 -16.35 0.37 -23.64
CA GLY A 104 -16.83 -0.44 -22.54
C GLY A 104 -17.83 0.33 -21.68
N ALA A 105 -18.82 -0.36 -21.14
CA ALA A 105 -19.73 0.21 -20.15
C ALA A 105 -19.07 0.26 -18.77
N GLY A 106 -19.45 1.27 -17.98
CA GLY A 106 -19.14 1.34 -16.55
C GLY A 106 -20.20 0.61 -15.71
N THR A 107 -19.84 0.24 -14.49
CA THR A 107 -20.76 -0.30 -13.49
C THR A 107 -21.52 0.84 -12.82
N LEU A 108 -22.85 0.74 -12.82
CA LEU A 108 -23.71 1.75 -12.19
C LEU A 108 -23.33 1.97 -10.72
N GLY A 109 -23.21 3.23 -10.34
CA GLY A 109 -22.83 3.64 -8.98
C GLY A 109 -21.34 3.50 -8.65
N GLN A 110 -20.51 2.98 -9.59
CA GLN A 110 -19.06 2.83 -9.36
C GLN A 110 -18.21 3.56 -10.41
N GLY A 111 -18.74 3.82 -11.60
CA GLY A 111 -18.02 4.50 -12.66
C GLY A 111 -18.81 4.65 -13.95
N HIS A 112 -18.20 5.27 -14.93
CA HIS A 112 -18.83 5.66 -16.20
C HIS A 112 -18.23 4.90 -17.39
N SER A 113 -18.92 4.95 -18.53
CA SER A 113 -18.44 4.35 -19.78
C SER A 113 -17.18 5.03 -20.32
N GLY A 114 -16.45 4.31 -21.16
CA GLY A 114 -15.46 4.93 -22.02
C GLY A 114 -16.08 5.94 -23.00
N GLY A 115 -15.24 6.73 -23.64
CA GLY A 115 -15.66 7.79 -24.55
C GLY A 115 -16.32 7.24 -25.82
N ASN A 116 -17.45 7.81 -26.19
CA ASN A 116 -18.13 7.52 -27.44
C ASN A 116 -17.78 8.57 -28.50
N SER A 117 -17.64 8.19 -29.76
CA SER A 117 -17.39 9.14 -30.84
C SER A 117 -18.12 8.76 -32.12
N GLY A 118 -18.23 9.77 -32.99
CA GLY A 118 -18.67 9.57 -34.35
C GLY A 118 -17.66 8.86 -35.25
N TYR A 119 -18.10 8.52 -36.45
CA TYR A 119 -17.39 7.82 -37.52
C TYR A 119 -16.05 8.46 -37.93
N ASN A 120 -15.04 7.63 -38.25
CA ASN A 120 -13.79 8.01 -38.94
C ASN A 120 -12.78 8.88 -38.19
N ALA A 121 -12.69 8.78 -36.85
CA ALA A 121 -11.60 9.46 -36.12
C ALA A 121 -10.28 8.68 -36.22
N TYR A 122 -9.14 9.37 -36.36
CA TYR A 122 -7.78 8.81 -36.38
C TYR A 122 -7.23 8.49 -34.99
N GLY A 123 -8.02 8.73 -33.92
CA GLY A 123 -7.65 8.48 -32.52
C GLY A 123 -8.57 7.46 -31.86
N GLY A 124 -8.10 6.85 -30.82
CA GLY A 124 -8.88 6.05 -29.88
C GLY A 124 -9.55 6.95 -28.83
N SER A 125 -10.62 6.45 -28.21
CA SER A 125 -11.33 7.18 -27.17
C SER A 125 -10.64 7.03 -25.78
N GLY A 126 -10.88 7.97 -24.88
CA GLY A 126 -10.48 7.87 -23.49
C GLY A 126 -11.31 6.82 -22.75
N GLY A 127 -10.72 6.22 -21.71
CA GLY A 127 -11.44 5.37 -20.74
C GLY A 127 -12.30 6.20 -19.82
N GLY A 128 -13.37 5.61 -19.26
CA GLY A 128 -14.23 6.24 -18.26
C GLY A 128 -13.53 6.44 -16.91
N GLY A 129 -13.98 7.40 -16.14
CA GLY A 129 -13.61 7.64 -14.75
C GLY A 129 -14.78 7.44 -13.80
N ALA A 130 -14.55 7.50 -12.50
CA ALA A 130 -15.62 7.42 -11.52
C ALA A 130 -16.50 8.67 -11.50
N GLY A 131 -15.95 9.83 -11.84
CA GLY A 131 -16.66 11.11 -11.86
C GLY A 131 -17.26 11.49 -13.22
N GLY A 132 -16.90 10.79 -14.31
CA GLY A 132 -17.43 11.09 -15.63
C GLY A 132 -16.98 10.11 -16.71
N ALA A 133 -17.73 10.09 -17.83
CA ALA A 133 -17.39 9.29 -18.98
C ALA A 133 -16.10 9.79 -19.64
N GLY A 134 -15.41 8.90 -20.33
CA GLY A 134 -14.30 9.26 -21.20
C GLY A 134 -14.79 10.09 -22.41
N ASN A 135 -13.89 10.82 -23.04
CA ASN A 135 -14.20 11.58 -24.25
C ASN A 135 -13.91 10.74 -25.51
N GLY A 136 -14.72 10.93 -26.52
CA GLY A 136 -14.42 10.45 -27.86
C GLY A 136 -13.22 11.20 -28.44
N PRO A 137 -12.53 10.62 -29.44
CA PRO A 137 -11.52 11.33 -30.21
C PRO A 137 -12.11 12.54 -30.95
N SER A 138 -11.36 13.62 -31.09
CA SER A 138 -11.72 14.84 -31.80
C SER A 138 -10.77 15.09 -32.94
N GLY A 139 -11.27 15.01 -34.17
CA GLY A 139 -10.48 15.15 -35.38
C GLY A 139 -9.35 14.11 -35.44
N ARG A 140 -8.12 14.57 -35.28
CA ARG A 140 -6.91 13.74 -35.29
C ARG A 140 -6.40 13.39 -33.90
N ASN A 141 -6.98 13.92 -32.86
CA ASN A 141 -6.51 13.75 -31.47
C ASN A 141 -7.21 12.57 -30.77
N GLY A 142 -6.51 11.93 -29.87
CA GLY A 142 -7.10 10.95 -28.98
C GLY A 142 -8.05 11.57 -27.96
N GLY A 143 -9.08 10.84 -27.53
CA GLY A 143 -10.03 11.28 -26.52
C GLY A 143 -9.40 11.34 -25.13
N ALA A 144 -9.75 12.36 -24.34
CA ALA A 144 -9.30 12.46 -22.96
C ALA A 144 -9.98 11.40 -22.08
N GLY A 145 -9.29 10.93 -21.05
CA GLY A 145 -9.86 10.07 -20.01
C GLY A 145 -10.90 10.81 -19.17
N GLY A 146 -11.90 10.07 -18.69
CA GLY A 146 -12.92 10.57 -17.78
C GLY A 146 -12.34 11.03 -16.45
N VAL A 147 -12.95 12.06 -15.86
CA VAL A 147 -12.51 12.59 -14.56
C VAL A 147 -12.74 11.58 -13.44
N GLY A 148 -11.87 11.60 -12.43
CA GLY A 148 -12.04 10.89 -11.19
C GLY A 148 -12.97 11.61 -10.22
N LEU A 149 -13.00 11.12 -8.99
CA LEU A 149 -13.64 11.79 -7.84
C LEU A 149 -12.57 12.21 -6.83
N GLN A 150 -12.83 13.28 -6.12
CA GLN A 150 -11.91 13.83 -5.13
C GLN A 150 -12.44 13.63 -3.72
N TYR A 151 -11.59 13.11 -2.83
CA TYR A 151 -11.92 12.91 -1.42
C TYR A 151 -10.76 13.32 -0.52
N ASP A 152 -11.09 13.79 0.67
CA ASP A 152 -10.17 14.17 1.76
C ASP A 152 -9.93 13.05 2.77
N ILE A 153 -10.45 11.85 2.50
CA ILE A 153 -10.44 10.71 3.44
C ILE A 153 -9.04 10.32 3.91
N SER A 154 -8.01 10.63 3.12
CA SER A 154 -6.59 10.39 3.45
C SER A 154 -5.91 11.55 4.20
N GLY A 155 -6.67 12.53 4.68
CA GLY A 155 -6.16 13.72 5.37
C GLY A 155 -5.85 14.91 4.44
N SER A 156 -5.89 14.72 3.13
CA SER A 156 -5.78 15.78 2.12
C SER A 156 -6.60 15.43 0.89
N ASN A 157 -7.03 16.44 0.14
CA ASN A 157 -7.80 16.23 -1.08
C ASN A 157 -6.98 15.48 -2.14
N GLN A 158 -7.40 14.27 -2.47
CA GLN A 158 -6.77 13.41 -3.48
C GLN A 158 -7.78 12.98 -4.53
N TRP A 159 -7.32 12.90 -5.79
CA TRP A 159 -8.10 12.33 -6.87
C TRP A 159 -7.99 10.80 -6.90
N TYR A 160 -9.11 10.12 -7.20
CA TYR A 160 -9.19 8.67 -7.33
C TYR A 160 -9.98 8.30 -8.59
N ALA A 161 -9.68 7.15 -9.15
CA ALA A 161 -10.43 6.50 -10.22
C ALA A 161 -10.66 7.39 -11.46
N ALA A 162 -9.60 7.90 -12.07
CA ALA A 162 -9.66 8.63 -13.34
C ALA A 162 -9.30 7.74 -14.54
N GLY A 163 -9.93 7.97 -15.67
CA GLY A 163 -9.69 7.22 -16.91
C GLY A 163 -8.39 7.56 -17.60
N GLY A 164 -7.84 6.63 -18.38
CA GLY A 164 -6.68 6.85 -19.24
C GLY A 164 -7.04 7.52 -20.57
N GLY A 165 -6.12 8.30 -21.14
CA GLY A 165 -6.27 8.94 -22.43
C GLY A 165 -6.14 7.98 -23.61
N GLY A 166 -6.87 8.23 -24.70
CA GLY A 166 -6.77 7.52 -25.97
C GLY A 166 -5.51 7.91 -26.77
N GLY A 167 -4.91 6.96 -27.46
CA GLY A 167 -3.79 7.20 -28.40
C GLY A 167 -4.26 7.65 -29.77
N THR A 168 -3.34 8.13 -30.62
CA THR A 168 -3.69 8.57 -31.96
C THR A 168 -2.66 8.23 -33.01
N TYR A 169 -3.12 8.14 -34.28
CA TYR A 169 -2.31 7.97 -35.49
C TYR A 169 -1.73 9.29 -36.04
N ALA A 170 -2.36 10.41 -35.77
CA ALA A 170 -2.09 11.60 -36.56
C ALA A 170 -2.09 12.94 -35.83
N GLY A 171 -2.27 12.92 -34.48
CA GLY A 171 -2.35 14.14 -33.67
C GLY A 171 -1.71 13.97 -32.31
N THR A 172 -2.28 14.62 -31.31
CA THR A 172 -1.88 14.49 -29.90
C THR A 172 -2.71 13.43 -29.20
N GLY A 173 -2.06 12.64 -28.34
CA GLY A 173 -2.77 11.72 -27.46
C GLY A 173 -3.69 12.44 -26.49
N GLY A 174 -4.77 11.80 -26.08
CA GLY A 174 -5.71 12.30 -25.10
C GLY A 174 -5.04 12.44 -23.73
N ALA A 175 -5.40 13.51 -23.00
CA ALA A 175 -4.96 13.66 -21.62
C ALA A 175 -5.54 12.55 -20.73
N GLY A 176 -4.79 12.12 -19.73
CA GLY A 176 -5.35 11.31 -18.65
C GLY A 176 -6.28 12.14 -17.77
N GLY A 177 -7.37 11.52 -17.29
CA GLY A 177 -8.36 12.19 -16.44
C GLY A 177 -7.74 12.68 -15.14
N SER A 178 -8.18 13.83 -14.66
CA SER A 178 -7.78 14.45 -13.37
C SER A 178 -6.26 14.47 -13.08
N GLY A 179 -5.42 14.38 -14.10
CA GLY A 179 -3.95 14.37 -13.96
C GLY A 179 -3.36 13.09 -13.37
N ILE A 180 -4.18 12.10 -13.00
CA ILE A 180 -3.76 10.80 -12.43
C ILE A 180 -4.00 9.62 -13.38
N GLY A 181 -4.85 9.78 -14.39
CA GLY A 181 -4.98 8.83 -15.49
C GLY A 181 -3.73 8.86 -16.39
N GLY A 182 -3.38 7.73 -16.99
CA GLY A 182 -2.27 7.65 -17.95
C GLY A 182 -2.55 8.47 -19.21
N GLN A 183 -1.62 9.31 -19.65
CA GLN A 183 -1.74 10.07 -20.89
C GLN A 183 -1.67 9.17 -22.13
N GLY A 184 -2.47 9.42 -23.12
CA GLY A 184 -2.40 8.74 -24.41
C GLY A 184 -1.18 9.15 -25.24
N GLY A 185 -0.69 8.22 -26.05
CA GLY A 185 0.44 8.43 -26.96
C GLY A 185 0.06 9.20 -28.22
N SER A 186 0.96 10.03 -28.70
CA SER A 186 0.85 10.87 -29.90
C SER A 186 1.47 10.22 -31.12
N ASN A 187 1.22 10.78 -32.33
CA ASN A 187 1.89 10.35 -33.54
C ASN A 187 3.38 10.77 -33.59
N SER A 188 3.70 11.95 -33.05
CA SER A 188 5.06 12.49 -32.96
C SER A 188 5.38 12.82 -31.49
N GLY A 189 6.64 12.77 -31.10
CA GLY A 189 7.06 12.99 -29.73
C GLY A 189 6.76 11.78 -28.84
N GLN A 190 5.95 11.96 -27.80
CA GLN A 190 5.60 10.88 -26.88
C GLN A 190 4.60 9.91 -27.50
N ARG A 191 5.11 8.81 -28.07
CA ARG A 191 4.28 7.76 -28.70
C ARG A 191 3.75 6.74 -27.70
N SER A 192 4.42 6.55 -26.58
CA SER A 192 4.01 5.62 -25.52
C SER A 192 2.90 6.23 -24.65
N GLY A 193 1.95 5.40 -24.26
CA GLY A 193 0.97 5.75 -23.26
C GLY A 193 1.58 5.73 -21.84
N GLY A 194 1.12 6.64 -20.97
CA GLY A 194 1.49 6.69 -19.57
C GLY A 194 0.78 5.62 -18.73
N ASN A 195 1.38 5.19 -17.64
CA ASN A 195 0.70 4.34 -16.66
C ASN A 195 -0.34 5.17 -15.88
N GLY A 196 -1.41 4.56 -15.44
CA GLY A 196 -2.26 5.10 -14.38
C GLY A 196 -1.49 5.22 -13.07
N THR A 197 -1.77 6.26 -12.29
CA THR A 197 -1.12 6.47 -11.00
C THR A 197 -1.44 5.32 -10.04
N ALA A 198 -0.44 4.75 -9.42
CA ALA A 198 -0.60 3.68 -8.44
C ALA A 198 -1.39 4.17 -7.22
N HIS A 199 -2.13 3.27 -6.58
CA HIS A 199 -2.97 3.54 -5.39
C HIS A 199 -4.10 4.56 -5.62
N THR A 200 -4.51 4.73 -6.88
CA THR A 200 -5.63 5.60 -7.24
C THR A 200 -6.71 4.89 -8.04
N GLY A 201 -6.44 3.67 -8.53
CA GLY A 201 -7.34 2.95 -9.43
C GLY A 201 -7.45 3.54 -10.83
N SER A 202 -6.50 4.37 -11.25
CA SER A 202 -6.60 5.09 -12.53
C SER A 202 -6.26 4.21 -13.74
N GLY A 203 -6.93 4.45 -14.86
CA GLY A 203 -6.69 3.74 -16.11
C GLY A 203 -5.37 4.11 -16.78
N GLY A 204 -4.74 3.14 -17.48
CA GLY A 204 -3.55 3.35 -18.29
C GLY A 204 -3.85 4.04 -19.63
N GLY A 205 -2.96 4.90 -20.11
CA GLY A 205 -3.06 5.54 -21.42
C GLY A 205 -2.74 4.58 -22.57
N ALA A 206 -3.43 4.72 -23.68
CA ALA A 206 -3.15 3.98 -24.89
C ALA A 206 -1.87 4.47 -25.58
N ASN A 207 -1.19 3.64 -26.37
CA ASN A 207 -0.13 4.17 -27.20
C ASN A 207 -0.65 4.79 -28.51
N GLY A 208 0.18 5.64 -29.11
CA GLY A 208 -0.02 6.19 -30.43
C GLY A 208 0.25 5.15 -31.52
N TRP A 209 0.67 5.61 -32.69
CA TRP A 209 0.96 4.74 -33.83
C TRP A 209 2.17 3.82 -33.60
N ASN A 210 2.09 2.65 -34.23
CA ASN A 210 3.05 1.55 -34.23
C ASN A 210 4.48 1.97 -34.50
N GLY A 211 5.40 1.70 -33.64
CA GLY A 211 6.82 2.04 -33.81
C GLY A 211 7.67 1.67 -32.62
N GLY A 212 7.37 0.55 -31.94
CA GLY A 212 8.10 0.13 -30.76
C GLY A 212 7.62 0.81 -29.47
N SER A 213 6.59 1.65 -29.55
CA SER A 213 5.97 2.31 -28.40
C SER A 213 5.03 1.37 -27.63
N SER A 214 4.84 1.63 -26.35
CA SER A 214 4.09 0.79 -25.42
C SER A 214 2.90 1.56 -24.84
N ALA A 215 1.78 0.91 -24.66
CA ALA A 215 0.71 1.48 -23.83
C ALA A 215 1.07 1.44 -22.34
N GLY A 216 0.31 2.14 -21.50
CA GLY A 216 0.46 2.14 -20.06
C GLY A 216 -0.36 1.05 -19.38
N ASN A 217 0.12 0.57 -18.25
CA ASN A 217 -0.65 -0.27 -17.34
C ASN A 217 -1.63 0.57 -16.54
N GLY A 218 -2.73 -0.02 -16.06
CA GLY A 218 -3.57 0.60 -15.06
C GLY A 218 -2.87 0.74 -13.70
N GLY A 219 -3.25 1.72 -12.91
CA GLY A 219 -2.81 1.88 -11.53
C GLY A 219 -3.51 0.89 -10.59
N SER A 220 -2.85 0.46 -9.55
CA SER A 220 -3.49 -0.33 -8.48
C SER A 220 -4.60 0.46 -7.79
N GLY A 221 -5.58 -0.25 -7.23
CA GLY A 221 -6.59 0.32 -6.36
C GLY A 221 -6.06 0.69 -4.99
N ILE A 222 -6.99 1.07 -4.11
CA ILE A 222 -6.73 1.37 -2.70
C ILE A 222 -7.99 1.11 -1.86
N VAL A 223 -7.80 0.76 -0.60
CA VAL A 223 -8.86 0.75 0.42
C VAL A 223 -8.42 1.68 1.54
N ILE A 224 -9.26 2.65 1.90
CA ILE A 224 -9.01 3.59 3.00
C ILE A 224 -10.18 3.49 3.97
N LEU A 225 -9.87 3.20 5.22
CA LEU A 225 -10.77 3.28 6.35
C LEU A 225 -10.31 4.43 7.24
N ASN A 226 -11.11 5.49 7.29
CA ASN A 226 -10.88 6.60 8.23
C ASN A 226 -11.80 6.36 9.44
N TYR A 227 -11.21 5.85 10.50
CA TYR A 227 -11.86 5.52 11.75
C TYR A 227 -11.67 6.67 12.74
N SER A 228 -12.77 7.16 13.33
CA SER A 228 -12.70 8.14 14.40
C SER A 228 -13.20 7.54 15.72
N ALA A 229 -12.52 7.84 16.78
CA ALA A 229 -12.50 7.17 18.08
C ALA A 229 -13.79 7.24 18.95
N ASN A 230 -14.90 7.74 18.47
CA ASN A 230 -16.11 7.84 19.29
C ASN A 230 -17.11 6.69 19.07
N ASN A 231 -16.71 5.61 18.44
CA ASN A 231 -17.51 4.39 18.36
C ASN A 231 -17.06 3.44 19.47
N ASN A 232 -17.92 3.15 20.42
CA ASN A 232 -17.74 2.09 21.41
C ASN A 232 -17.67 0.72 20.72
N VAL A 233 -16.63 0.46 19.96
CA VAL A 233 -16.28 -0.86 19.47
C VAL A 233 -15.36 -1.49 20.51
N SER A 234 -15.92 -2.10 21.54
CA SER A 234 -15.15 -2.93 22.47
C SER A 234 -14.69 -4.26 21.85
N ALA A 235 -14.48 -4.30 20.55
CA ALA A 235 -14.14 -5.48 19.77
C ALA A 235 -12.76 -5.34 19.12
N GLY A 236 -12.14 -6.47 18.79
CA GLY A 236 -10.91 -6.49 18.00
C GLY A 236 -11.18 -6.19 16.52
N LEU A 237 -10.29 -5.43 15.87
CA LEU A 237 -10.30 -5.19 14.43
C LEU A 237 -9.17 -5.97 13.76
N THR A 238 -9.50 -6.83 12.80
CA THR A 238 -8.51 -7.53 11.99
C THR A 238 -8.61 -7.09 10.53
N LEU A 239 -7.50 -6.59 9.99
CA LEU A 239 -7.35 -6.16 8.60
C LEU A 239 -6.50 -7.17 7.83
N ASN A 240 -7.12 -7.99 6.98
CA ASN A 240 -6.46 -8.97 6.13
C ASN A 240 -6.31 -8.41 4.72
N THR A 241 -5.17 -7.85 4.37
CA THR A 241 -4.98 -7.08 3.12
C THR A 241 -4.25 -7.85 2.02
N GLY A 242 -3.70 -9.03 2.31
CA GLY A 242 -2.86 -9.72 1.31
C GLY A 242 -1.77 -8.78 0.79
N SER A 243 -1.67 -8.62 -0.53
CA SER A 243 -0.75 -7.68 -1.18
C SER A 243 -1.21 -6.21 -1.14
N GLY A 244 -2.41 -5.93 -0.65
CA GLY A 244 -2.94 -4.58 -0.49
C GLY A 244 -2.24 -3.79 0.61
N GLN A 245 -2.30 -2.47 0.52
CA GLN A 245 -1.72 -1.56 1.50
C GLN A 245 -2.75 -1.20 2.58
N VAL A 246 -2.35 -1.23 3.84
CA VAL A 246 -3.07 -0.57 4.95
C VAL A 246 -2.55 0.85 5.10
N ASN A 247 -3.45 1.81 5.22
CA ASN A 247 -3.11 3.19 5.55
C ASN A 247 -4.13 3.71 6.59
N LEU A 248 -3.74 3.71 7.87
CA LEU A 248 -4.53 4.24 8.99
C LEU A 248 -3.90 5.55 9.44
N GLN A 249 -4.57 6.67 9.17
CA GLN A 249 -4.05 8.02 9.42
C GLN A 249 -4.72 8.72 10.62
N SER A 250 -5.93 8.30 10.97
CA SER A 250 -6.65 8.82 12.13
C SER A 250 -6.31 8.05 13.41
N THR A 251 -6.57 8.65 14.56
CA THR A 251 -6.43 7.98 15.86
C THR A 251 -7.27 6.72 15.90
N VAL A 252 -6.68 5.63 16.38
CA VAL A 252 -7.30 4.34 16.63
C VAL A 252 -7.37 4.16 18.13
N SER A 253 -8.57 4.23 18.71
CA SER A 253 -8.81 4.03 20.15
C SER A 253 -9.97 3.09 20.37
N ASP A 254 -10.17 2.68 21.62
CA ASP A 254 -11.31 1.90 22.08
C ASP A 254 -11.45 0.49 21.42
N LEU A 255 -10.39 -0.01 20.80
CA LEU A 255 -10.29 -1.39 20.36
C LEU A 255 -9.67 -2.24 21.48
N THR A 256 -10.13 -3.49 21.64
CA THR A 256 -9.40 -4.49 22.44
C THR A 256 -8.16 -4.99 21.73
N SER A 257 -8.20 -5.05 20.38
CA SER A 257 -7.04 -5.42 19.56
C SER A 257 -7.12 -4.82 18.15
N LEU A 258 -5.95 -4.52 17.58
CA LEU A 258 -5.76 -4.22 16.16
C LEU A 258 -4.80 -5.25 15.57
N THR A 259 -5.29 -6.08 14.66
CA THR A 259 -4.45 -7.02 13.90
C THR A 259 -4.31 -6.52 12.47
N VAL A 260 -3.06 -6.34 12.01
CA VAL A 260 -2.75 -6.02 10.62
C VAL A 260 -2.02 -7.19 9.99
N ASN A 261 -2.72 -7.92 9.14
CA ASN A 261 -2.19 -9.07 8.37
C ASN A 261 -1.95 -8.63 6.92
N THR A 262 -0.70 -8.37 6.56
CA THR A 262 -0.32 -7.85 5.24
C THR A 262 0.92 -8.54 4.70
N THR A 263 0.95 -8.78 3.39
CA THR A 263 2.16 -9.16 2.63
C THR A 263 2.80 -7.95 1.93
N ASN A 264 2.17 -6.77 2.00
CA ASN A 264 2.66 -5.52 1.42
C ASN A 264 3.71 -4.86 2.32
N ASN A 265 4.75 -4.24 1.73
CA ASN A 265 5.83 -3.58 2.45
C ASN A 265 5.62 -2.06 2.66
N SER A 266 4.53 -1.51 2.15
CA SER A 266 4.21 -0.07 2.23
C SER A 266 3.02 0.24 3.15
N SER A 267 2.57 -0.74 3.96
CA SER A 267 1.48 -0.52 4.92
C SER A 267 1.93 0.38 6.07
N VAL A 268 1.09 1.36 6.44
CA VAL A 268 1.42 2.37 7.45
C VAL A 268 0.25 2.61 8.41
N VAL A 269 0.59 2.88 9.67
CA VAL A 269 -0.29 3.46 10.69
C VAL A 269 0.39 4.74 11.18
N THR A 270 -0.10 5.88 10.71
CA THR A 270 0.41 7.21 11.09
C THR A 270 -0.48 7.89 12.13
N GLY A 271 -1.71 7.40 12.32
CA GLY A 271 -2.56 7.80 13.42
C GLY A 271 -2.10 7.23 14.76
N VAL A 272 -2.44 7.91 15.85
CA VAL A 272 -2.14 7.43 17.21
C VAL A 272 -2.99 6.21 17.51
N ILE A 273 -2.38 5.13 17.97
CA ILE A 273 -3.07 3.99 18.60
C ILE A 273 -3.07 4.23 20.12
N SER A 274 -4.24 4.15 20.75
CA SER A 274 -4.39 4.47 22.18
C SER A 274 -5.32 3.47 22.92
N GLY A 275 -5.48 3.65 24.23
CA GLY A 275 -6.31 2.81 25.09
C GLY A 275 -5.68 1.45 25.38
N ASP A 276 -6.50 0.47 25.74
CA ASP A 276 -6.04 -0.89 26.07
C ASP A 276 -5.85 -1.78 24.82
N THR A 277 -5.74 -1.16 23.66
CA THR A 277 -5.56 -1.85 22.38
C THR A 277 -4.29 -2.72 22.39
N ALA A 278 -4.40 -4.00 22.01
CA ALA A 278 -3.26 -4.83 21.67
C ALA A 278 -2.97 -4.75 20.15
N LEU A 279 -1.73 -4.45 19.77
CA LEU A 279 -1.33 -4.43 18.35
C LEU A 279 -0.72 -5.77 17.93
N THR A 280 -1.25 -6.37 16.88
CA THR A 280 -0.65 -7.55 16.24
C THR A 280 -0.28 -7.26 14.81
N LYS A 281 1.01 -7.40 14.48
CA LYS A 281 1.50 -7.45 13.11
C LYS A 281 1.60 -8.90 12.64
N ALA A 282 0.83 -9.26 11.63
CA ALA A 282 0.83 -10.57 10.99
C ALA A 282 1.14 -10.46 9.48
N GLY A 283 1.34 -11.62 8.81
CA GLY A 283 1.73 -11.67 7.39
C GLY A 283 3.20 -11.29 7.14
N SER A 284 3.72 -11.67 5.99
CA SER A 284 5.16 -11.57 5.66
C SER A 284 5.63 -10.15 5.30
N GLY A 285 4.72 -9.20 5.07
CA GLY A 285 5.06 -7.83 4.70
C GLY A 285 5.49 -6.95 5.88
N LYS A 286 5.72 -5.67 5.59
CA LYS A 286 6.11 -4.66 6.58
C LYS A 286 4.91 -3.78 6.95
N LEU A 287 4.76 -3.52 8.26
CA LEU A 287 3.89 -2.46 8.79
C LEU A 287 4.77 -1.38 9.41
N THR A 288 4.55 -0.14 9.04
CA THR A 288 5.22 1.02 9.65
C THR A 288 4.27 1.69 10.64
N THR A 289 4.75 1.94 11.85
CA THR A 289 4.12 2.82 12.85
C THR A 289 5.01 4.04 13.06
N SER A 290 4.43 5.24 13.11
CA SER A 290 5.21 6.49 13.19
C SER A 290 4.64 7.52 14.18
N ALA A 291 3.47 7.26 14.77
CA ALA A 291 2.87 8.12 15.79
C ALA A 291 3.43 7.86 17.19
N ASN A 292 3.21 8.82 18.08
CA ASN A 292 3.38 8.63 19.53
C ASN A 292 2.20 7.82 20.07
N ASN A 293 2.35 6.50 20.07
CA ASN A 293 1.28 5.58 20.46
C ASN A 293 1.21 5.42 21.97
N THR A 294 0.01 5.44 22.52
CA THR A 294 -0.22 5.35 23.97
C THR A 294 -0.96 4.08 24.40
N TYR A 295 -1.11 3.11 23.50
CA TYR A 295 -1.78 1.86 23.81
C TYR A 295 -0.99 1.00 24.81
N THR A 296 -1.72 0.32 25.70
CA THR A 296 -1.18 -0.45 26.82
C THR A 296 -1.27 -1.97 26.63
N GLY A 297 -2.12 -2.44 25.70
CA GLY A 297 -2.39 -3.87 25.50
C GLY A 297 -1.23 -4.69 24.92
N GLY A 298 -0.08 -4.04 24.66
CA GLY A 298 1.13 -4.69 24.17
C GLY A 298 1.17 -4.87 22.65
N THR A 299 2.31 -5.34 22.17
CA THR A 299 2.59 -5.50 20.73
C THR A 299 3.07 -6.92 20.44
N THR A 300 2.47 -7.57 19.46
CA THR A 300 2.90 -8.88 18.95
C THR A 300 3.31 -8.79 17.49
N VAL A 301 4.54 -9.19 17.17
CA VAL A 301 5.00 -9.36 15.80
C VAL A 301 5.03 -10.85 15.50
N SER A 302 3.93 -11.34 14.90
CA SER A 302 3.76 -12.78 14.61
C SER A 302 4.49 -13.19 13.35
N ALA A 303 4.63 -12.31 12.36
CA ALA A 303 5.33 -12.55 11.11
C ALA A 303 5.73 -11.24 10.41
N GLY A 304 6.69 -11.31 9.47
CA GLY A 304 7.16 -10.17 8.70
C GLY A 304 7.87 -9.13 9.54
N THR A 305 7.65 -7.85 9.26
CA THR A 305 8.35 -6.75 9.93
C THR A 305 7.39 -5.73 10.50
N LEU A 306 7.53 -5.41 11.78
CA LEU A 306 7.00 -4.19 12.37
C LEU A 306 8.13 -3.14 12.43
N PHE A 307 7.92 -2.02 11.78
CA PHE A 307 8.89 -0.94 11.67
C PHE A 307 8.43 0.30 12.42
N GLY A 308 9.19 0.71 13.44
CA GLY A 308 9.04 2.00 14.10
C GLY A 308 9.91 3.04 13.40
N GLY A 309 9.26 3.95 12.67
CA GLY A 309 9.91 4.93 11.78
C GLY A 309 9.92 6.35 12.33
N GLU A 310 10.56 7.24 11.58
CA GLU A 310 11.06 8.57 11.97
C GLU A 310 10.03 9.69 12.23
N ALA A 311 8.73 9.52 12.05
CA ALA A 311 7.82 10.67 11.94
C ALA A 311 7.58 11.46 13.25
N SER A 312 8.01 10.96 14.40
CA SER A 312 7.99 11.73 15.65
C SER A 312 9.13 11.29 16.58
N ARG A 313 9.68 12.22 17.32
CA ARG A 313 10.65 11.99 18.44
C ARG A 313 9.94 11.31 19.61
N SER A 314 9.26 10.20 19.33
CA SER A 314 8.43 9.52 20.30
C SER A 314 9.11 8.25 20.80
N ASN A 315 9.23 8.12 22.11
CA ASN A 315 9.71 6.88 22.73
C ASN A 315 8.67 5.75 22.67
N ASP A 316 7.45 6.03 22.21
CA ASP A 316 6.31 5.11 22.30
C ASP A 316 5.78 4.67 20.93
N VAL A 317 6.63 4.58 19.89
CA VAL A 317 6.19 4.15 18.54
C VAL A 317 5.52 2.78 18.54
N PHE A 318 5.78 1.95 19.56
CA PHE A 318 5.21 0.62 19.76
C PHE A 318 4.24 0.55 20.96
N GLY A 319 3.70 1.69 21.42
CA GLY A 319 2.91 1.78 22.65
C GLY A 319 3.77 1.59 23.89
N THR A 320 3.12 1.53 25.07
CA THR A 320 3.78 1.44 26.38
C THR A 320 3.82 0.01 26.94
N GLY A 321 3.08 -0.92 26.32
CA GLY A 321 3.00 -2.32 26.74
C GLY A 321 4.23 -3.14 26.34
N SER A 322 4.26 -4.40 26.75
CA SER A 322 5.31 -5.34 26.39
C SER A 322 5.25 -5.72 24.91
N ILE A 323 6.40 -6.11 24.34
CA ILE A 323 6.51 -6.53 22.94
C ILE A 323 6.95 -7.99 22.87
N SER A 324 6.31 -8.76 21.97
CA SER A 324 6.69 -10.15 21.65
C SER A 324 6.98 -10.29 20.16
N VAL A 325 8.12 -10.92 19.81
CA VAL A 325 8.54 -11.13 18.41
C VAL A 325 8.73 -12.61 18.16
N ALA A 326 7.88 -13.17 17.30
CA ALA A 326 7.89 -14.59 16.97
C ALA A 326 9.08 -14.98 16.08
N SER A 327 9.32 -16.29 15.95
CA SER A 327 10.36 -16.84 15.08
C SER A 327 10.19 -16.35 13.63
N GLY A 328 11.30 -15.92 13.03
CA GLY A 328 11.33 -15.37 11.68
C GLY A 328 10.75 -13.95 11.51
N ALA A 329 10.12 -13.39 12.55
CA ALA A 329 9.63 -12.02 12.55
C ALA A 329 10.71 -11.01 12.95
N THR A 330 10.52 -9.74 12.55
CA THR A 330 11.48 -8.66 12.84
C THR A 330 10.76 -7.46 13.47
N LEU A 331 11.25 -7.02 14.61
CA LEU A 331 10.99 -5.70 15.15
C LEU A 331 12.13 -4.77 14.68
N TRP A 332 11.82 -3.76 13.88
CA TRP A 332 12.81 -2.87 13.30
C TRP A 332 12.64 -1.45 13.85
N VAL A 333 13.71 -0.94 14.43
CA VAL A 333 13.80 0.42 14.98
C VAL A 333 14.72 1.26 14.09
N ASP A 334 14.23 2.41 13.65
CA ASP A 334 14.99 3.38 12.85
C ASP A 334 14.60 4.79 13.28
N ARG A 335 15.27 5.31 14.31
CA ARG A 335 14.94 6.61 14.91
C ARG A 335 16.13 7.55 14.78
N SER A 336 15.84 8.82 14.49
CA SER A 336 16.85 9.87 14.31
C SER A 336 17.17 10.65 15.57
N ASP A 337 16.59 10.26 16.71
CA ASP A 337 16.76 10.92 18.01
C ASP A 337 17.43 10.00 19.05
N ASP A 338 17.99 10.59 20.10
CA ASP A 338 18.61 9.89 21.23
C ASP A 338 17.60 9.27 22.21
N GLY A 339 16.31 9.20 21.83
CA GLY A 339 15.25 8.63 22.68
C GLY A 339 15.38 7.12 22.83
N ALA A 340 15.25 6.63 24.06
CA ALA A 340 15.32 5.22 24.38
C ALA A 340 13.95 4.55 24.33
N LEU A 341 13.89 3.32 23.82
CA LEU A 341 12.72 2.45 23.91
C LEU A 341 12.78 1.64 25.21
N THR A 342 11.77 1.82 26.06
CA THR A 342 11.74 1.23 27.42
C THR A 342 10.87 -0.03 27.51
N ASN A 343 10.23 -0.44 26.41
CA ASN A 343 9.34 -1.61 26.39
C ASN A 343 10.08 -2.88 26.81
N ALA A 344 9.47 -3.67 27.68
CA ALA A 344 9.92 -5.04 27.90
C ALA A 344 9.72 -5.85 26.60
N LEU A 345 10.78 -6.54 26.15
CA LEU A 345 10.80 -7.27 24.89
C LEU A 345 11.01 -8.77 25.11
N THR A 346 10.19 -9.59 24.48
CA THR A 346 10.42 -11.04 24.40
C THR A 346 10.73 -11.45 22.97
N LEU A 347 11.90 -12.02 22.74
CA LEU A 347 12.31 -12.59 21.46
C LEU A 347 12.10 -14.11 21.47
N ASN A 348 11.08 -14.58 20.76
CA ASN A 348 10.74 -16.00 20.60
C ASN A 348 11.32 -16.57 19.28
N GLY A 349 12.61 -16.37 19.04
CA GLY A 349 13.29 -16.73 17.78
C GLY A 349 13.20 -15.62 16.72
N GLY A 350 12.78 -14.44 17.11
CA GLY A 350 12.70 -13.28 16.24
C GLY A 350 13.98 -12.44 16.21
N THR A 351 13.91 -11.36 15.46
CA THR A 351 15.01 -10.39 15.30
C THR A 351 14.63 -9.02 15.83
N LEU A 352 15.48 -8.44 16.69
CA LEU A 352 15.48 -7.02 16.98
C LEU A 352 16.50 -6.33 16.06
N ARG A 353 16.07 -5.33 15.27
CA ARG A 353 16.92 -4.65 14.29
C ARG A 353 17.00 -3.15 14.56
N GLY A 354 18.22 -2.59 14.61
CA GLY A 354 18.50 -1.16 14.64
C GLY A 354 19.27 -0.71 13.40
N THR A 355 18.92 0.45 12.82
CA THR A 355 19.54 0.92 11.55
C THR A 355 20.01 2.36 11.51
N ASN A 356 19.65 3.23 12.45
CA ASN A 356 20.02 4.64 12.39
C ASN A 356 21.52 4.91 12.67
N GLY A 357 22.07 5.96 12.03
CA GLY A 357 23.47 6.38 12.14
C GLY A 357 23.82 7.15 13.41
N PHE A 358 22.84 7.65 14.19
CA PHE A 358 23.07 8.48 15.39
C PHE A 358 23.04 7.71 16.72
N GLY A 359 22.95 6.39 16.67
CA GLY A 359 22.78 5.54 17.84
C GLY A 359 21.31 5.27 18.15
N GLN A 360 21.02 4.01 18.41
CA GLN A 360 19.68 3.53 18.81
C GLN A 360 19.81 3.00 20.23
N TYR A 361 18.86 3.33 21.09
CA TYR A 361 18.85 2.88 22.49
C TYR A 361 17.64 2.00 22.77
N TRP A 362 17.88 0.86 23.41
CA TRP A 362 16.88 -0.03 23.94
C TRP A 362 17.14 -0.22 25.44
N ASP A 363 16.38 0.47 26.29
CA ASP A 363 16.53 0.46 27.75
C ASP A 363 15.69 -0.61 28.41
N GLY A 364 14.64 -1.07 27.75
CA GLY A 364 13.78 -2.13 28.26
C GLY A 364 14.51 -3.48 28.37
N ASN A 365 14.12 -4.30 29.34
CA ASN A 365 14.68 -5.64 29.47
C ASN A 365 14.27 -6.52 28.29
N ILE A 366 15.17 -7.39 27.85
CA ILE A 366 14.99 -8.34 26.76
C ILE A 366 15.00 -9.76 27.32
N THR A 367 13.95 -10.53 27.09
CA THR A 367 13.87 -11.96 27.40
C THR A 367 14.05 -12.78 26.14
N LEU A 368 15.01 -13.68 26.10
CA LEU A 368 15.17 -14.67 25.04
C LEU A 368 14.27 -15.87 25.37
N GLY A 369 13.09 -15.94 24.75
CA GLY A 369 12.19 -17.09 24.83
C GLY A 369 12.68 -18.26 23.95
N ALA A 370 13.43 -17.95 22.87
CA ALA A 370 14.10 -18.88 21.98
C ALA A 370 15.43 -18.31 21.52
N HIS A 371 16.23 -19.09 20.74
CA HIS A 371 17.45 -18.60 20.08
C HIS A 371 17.09 -17.44 19.17
N SER A 372 17.71 -16.26 19.38
CA SER A 372 17.23 -15.01 18.77
C SER A 372 18.37 -14.15 18.24
N THR A 373 18.04 -13.15 17.44
CA THR A 373 19.00 -12.32 16.73
C THR A 373 18.87 -10.85 17.12
N ILE A 374 19.99 -10.17 17.33
CA ILE A 374 20.09 -8.71 17.30
C ILE A 374 20.87 -8.31 16.07
N LYS A 375 20.27 -7.45 15.21
CA LYS A 375 20.86 -6.98 13.95
C LYS A 375 21.09 -5.47 14.01
N ALA A 376 22.33 -5.06 13.78
CA ALA A 376 22.67 -3.64 13.73
C ALA A 376 23.32 -3.26 12.39
N ALA A 377 22.90 -2.15 11.81
CA ALA A 377 23.58 -1.54 10.65
C ALA A 377 24.58 -0.46 11.09
N ASN A 378 24.33 0.20 12.22
CA ASN A 378 25.17 1.20 12.88
C ASN A 378 25.30 0.88 14.37
N ASN A 379 25.54 1.87 15.23
CA ASN A 379 25.61 1.65 16.68
C ASN A 379 24.21 1.43 17.25
N PHE A 380 24.03 0.30 17.94
CA PHE A 380 22.81 -0.04 18.62
C PHE A 380 23.10 -0.42 20.07
N TYR A 381 22.65 0.42 21.00
CA TYR A 381 22.87 0.29 22.43
C TYR A 381 21.74 -0.50 23.07
N ILE A 382 22.09 -1.49 23.85
CA ILE A 382 21.17 -2.29 24.67
C ILE A 382 21.53 -2.07 26.12
N ASP A 383 20.76 -1.21 26.79
CA ASP A 383 21.00 -0.81 28.16
C ASP A 383 20.22 -1.70 29.14
N GLY A 384 19.10 -2.27 28.68
CA GLY A 384 18.35 -3.27 29.44
C GLY A 384 19.08 -4.61 29.59
N VAL A 385 18.66 -5.37 30.58
CA VAL A 385 19.19 -6.72 30.85
C VAL A 385 18.65 -7.70 29.79
N ILE A 386 19.53 -8.48 29.16
CA ILE A 386 19.15 -9.63 28.32
C ILE A 386 19.19 -10.88 29.19
N SER A 387 18.06 -11.59 29.29
CA SER A 387 17.88 -12.81 30.07
C SER A 387 17.42 -13.98 29.18
N GLY A 388 17.51 -15.22 29.67
CA GLY A 388 17.01 -16.42 28.96
C GLY A 388 17.84 -17.66 29.24
N SER A 389 17.25 -18.66 29.90
CA SER A 389 17.96 -19.92 30.20
C SER A 389 18.15 -20.75 28.95
N SER A 390 19.41 -21.15 28.69
CA SER A 390 19.82 -22.00 27.55
C SER A 390 19.40 -21.42 26.17
N LYS A 391 19.30 -20.08 26.04
CA LYS A 391 18.96 -19.43 24.77
C LYS A 391 20.15 -18.69 24.21
N ASN A 392 20.42 -18.91 22.92
CA ASN A 392 21.55 -18.31 22.21
C ASN A 392 21.18 -16.91 21.69
N LEU A 393 22.18 -16.03 21.73
CA LEU A 393 22.11 -14.70 21.13
C LEU A 393 23.02 -14.64 19.91
N THR A 394 22.48 -14.30 18.75
CA THR A 394 23.26 -14.07 17.53
C THR A 394 23.30 -12.58 17.19
N LYS A 395 24.50 -12.02 17.08
CA LYS A 395 24.72 -10.68 16.53
C LYS A 395 24.95 -10.76 15.03
N THR A 396 24.18 -10.00 14.24
CA THR A 396 24.30 -9.90 12.78
C THR A 396 24.30 -8.44 12.31
N GLY A 397 24.51 -8.23 11.01
CA GLY A 397 24.61 -6.89 10.41
C GLY A 397 25.98 -6.26 10.62
N THR A 398 26.32 -5.28 9.78
CA THR A 398 27.67 -4.67 9.69
C THR A 398 28.02 -3.70 10.82
N GLY A 399 27.01 -3.20 11.53
CA GLY A 399 27.18 -2.25 12.63
C GLY A 399 27.61 -2.88 13.95
N THR A 400 27.63 -2.06 14.99
CA THR A 400 28.04 -2.43 16.35
C THR A 400 26.83 -2.56 17.25
N VAL A 401 26.68 -3.68 17.96
CA VAL A 401 25.79 -3.80 19.12
C VAL A 401 26.61 -3.56 20.38
N ILE A 402 26.17 -2.65 21.24
CA ILE A 402 26.82 -2.30 22.49
C ILE A 402 25.91 -2.76 23.63
N LEU A 403 26.33 -3.78 24.39
CA LEU A 403 25.61 -4.30 25.55
C LEU A 403 26.10 -3.57 26.81
N ARG A 404 25.21 -2.87 27.51
CA ARG A 404 25.51 -2.13 28.72
C ARG A 404 24.84 -2.71 29.98
N GLY A 405 23.81 -3.56 29.78
CA GLY A 405 23.14 -4.27 30.86
C GLY A 405 23.96 -5.43 31.41
N THR A 406 23.74 -5.81 32.67
CA THR A 406 24.30 -7.04 33.29
C THR A 406 23.49 -8.24 32.81
N ASN A 407 23.90 -8.84 31.69
CA ASN A 407 23.12 -9.86 31.00
C ASN A 407 23.21 -11.22 31.69
N THR A 408 22.10 -11.94 31.73
CA THR A 408 21.94 -13.19 32.50
C THR A 408 21.51 -14.41 31.65
N TYR A 409 21.41 -14.26 30.30
CA TYR A 409 21.14 -15.40 29.43
C TYR A 409 22.29 -16.42 29.50
N SER A 410 21.97 -17.73 29.41
CA SER A 410 22.97 -18.78 29.59
C SER A 410 23.28 -19.60 28.34
N GLY A 411 22.78 -19.20 27.18
CA GLY A 411 23.16 -19.77 25.89
C GLY A 411 24.37 -19.10 25.27
N THR A 412 24.85 -19.65 24.16
CA THR A 412 26.02 -19.15 23.41
C THR A 412 25.76 -17.81 22.77
N THR A 413 26.77 -16.94 22.77
CA THR A 413 26.79 -15.69 21.99
C THR A 413 27.60 -15.90 20.72
N THR A 414 26.98 -15.66 19.56
CA THR A 414 27.62 -15.75 18.24
C THR A 414 27.65 -14.39 17.56
N VAL A 415 28.81 -13.95 17.10
CA VAL A 415 28.97 -12.78 16.25
C VAL A 415 29.16 -13.24 14.80
N SER A 416 28.09 -13.20 14.01
CA SER A 416 28.15 -13.62 12.61
C SER A 416 28.60 -12.52 11.66
N ALA A 417 28.42 -11.24 12.05
CA ALA A 417 28.88 -10.09 11.27
C ALA A 417 28.94 -8.82 12.13
N GLY A 418 29.80 -7.88 11.75
CA GLY A 418 30.00 -6.61 12.46
C GLY A 418 30.67 -6.78 13.81
N THR A 419 30.36 -5.90 14.76
CA THR A 419 31.02 -5.86 16.08
C THR A 419 30.01 -6.06 17.21
N LEU A 420 30.38 -6.81 18.23
CA LEU A 420 29.74 -6.84 19.54
C LEU A 420 30.69 -6.18 20.55
N ASN A 421 30.22 -5.16 21.22
CA ASN A 421 30.98 -4.43 22.25
C ASN A 421 30.28 -4.55 23.60
N ILE A 422 31.05 -4.74 24.67
CA ILE A 422 30.56 -4.69 26.04
C ILE A 422 30.93 -3.31 26.59
N GLY A 423 29.93 -2.46 26.84
CA GLY A 423 30.12 -1.08 27.26
C GLY A 423 29.75 -0.86 28.72
N GLY A 424 30.40 0.09 29.38
CA GLY A 424 30.09 0.46 30.76
C GLY A 424 30.26 -0.72 31.74
N SER A 425 29.23 -0.94 32.56
CA SER A 425 29.15 -2.07 33.50
C SER A 425 28.51 -3.34 32.89
N GLY A 426 28.33 -3.37 31.55
CA GLY A 426 27.71 -4.49 30.84
C GLY A 426 28.48 -5.78 30.98
N SER A 427 27.79 -6.89 30.74
CA SER A 427 28.39 -8.23 30.66
C SER A 427 27.75 -9.05 29.54
N LEU A 428 28.43 -10.09 29.08
CA LEU A 428 27.80 -11.18 28.35
C LEU A 428 27.00 -12.05 29.32
N GLY A 429 26.08 -12.82 28.79
CA GLY A 429 25.48 -13.92 29.54
C GLY A 429 26.52 -15.00 29.90
N SER A 430 26.14 -15.95 30.75
CA SER A 430 27.04 -16.97 31.29
C SER A 430 27.32 -18.16 30.33
N GLY A 431 26.78 -18.15 29.11
CA GLY A 431 27.02 -19.15 28.10
C GLY A 431 28.44 -19.07 27.52
N THR A 432 29.04 -20.22 27.23
CA THR A 432 30.36 -20.34 26.59
C THR A 432 30.26 -20.31 25.08
#